data_5eac96a3c34caa7ef4b4e5cb164f2a8d
#
_entry.id   5eac96a3c34caa7ef4b4e5cb164f2a8d
#
_cell.length_a   1.000
_cell.length_b   1.000
_cell.length_c   1.000
_cell.angle_alpha   90.00
_cell.angle_beta   90.00
_cell.angle_gamma   90.00
#
_symmetry.space_group_name_H-M   'P 1'
#
loop_
_entity.id
_entity.type
_entity.pdbx_description
1 polymer ?
#
loop_
_entity_poly.entity_id
_entity_poly.type
_entity_poly.pdbx_seq_one_letter_code
_entity_poly.pdbx_strand_id
1 'polypeptide(L)'
;MAADLGVATGTVGQLQTVYVLTAALAGPPLAMMLGRRERKSILLLALAASIVFSLLCSFAANFSQLMGLRAVLGGVAALAGPGAATMAASLVPPEKRGSAMATVTGGMTIAFLLGIPMGSVVGSAFGWRATFLLSAFLALVAFAAVALFTPRVTPPAPIKGGKLAIAAALPLWTAAFLAFGANMTINTYLAPIIRLQTGVTGAGVGAFQLMIGVGSFLGLWLGGRSADRGKGGLSVGLAFLTLACGAGLHTLELSGGAPPGLATNTVVCLAILVTATSLFSIMPVIQSRLVETLPSAAVLALAINGSAVSLGQALGGANGGLMLTRLGGPAITLSALVLALAGAAFWFLTAGRVRPG
;
A
#
# COMPACT_ATOMS: atom_id res chain seq x y z
N MET A 1 19.60 1.63 -10.89
CA MET A 1 19.70 1.68 -9.42
C MET A 1 20.52 0.52 -8.88
N ALA A 2 20.15 -0.77 -9.12
CA ALA A 2 20.92 -1.92 -8.62
C ALA A 2 22.40 -1.84 -9.06
N ALA A 3 22.64 -1.64 -10.36
CA ALA A 3 23.99 -1.47 -10.93
C ALA A 3 24.74 -0.28 -10.32
N ASP A 4 24.08 0.89 -10.17
CA ASP A 4 24.70 2.11 -9.64
C ASP A 4 25.10 2.01 -8.17
N LEU A 5 24.36 1.19 -7.39
CA LEU A 5 24.61 0.99 -5.97
C LEU A 5 25.39 -0.30 -5.66
N GLY A 6 25.77 -1.06 -6.70
CA GLY A 6 26.56 -2.29 -6.57
C GLY A 6 25.84 -3.42 -5.81
N VAL A 7 24.51 -3.50 -5.89
CA VAL A 7 23.70 -4.50 -5.15
C VAL A 7 22.78 -5.28 -6.07
N ALA A 8 22.32 -6.46 -5.62
CA ALA A 8 21.36 -7.26 -6.35
C ALA A 8 19.98 -6.58 -6.42
N THR A 9 19.21 -6.83 -7.49
CA THR A 9 17.87 -6.26 -7.68
C THR A 9 16.93 -6.61 -6.51
N GLY A 10 17.01 -7.82 -5.97
CA GLY A 10 16.25 -8.22 -4.79
C GLY A 10 16.60 -7.40 -3.55
N THR A 11 17.87 -7.02 -3.39
CA THR A 11 18.34 -6.15 -2.30
C THR A 11 17.78 -4.73 -2.43
N VAL A 12 17.67 -4.19 -3.64
CA VAL A 12 17.06 -2.87 -3.87
C VAL A 12 15.61 -2.83 -3.38
N GLY A 13 14.85 -3.90 -3.56
CA GLY A 13 13.47 -4.00 -3.06
C GLY A 13 13.34 -3.86 -1.54
N GLN A 14 14.41 -4.18 -0.77
CA GLN A 14 14.43 -4.00 0.68
C GLN A 14 14.32 -2.53 1.10
N LEU A 15 14.59 -1.57 0.22
CA LEU A 15 14.32 -0.15 0.46
C LEU A 15 12.84 0.13 0.70
N GLN A 16 11.96 -0.59 0.00
CA GLN A 16 10.52 -0.51 0.24
C GLN A 16 10.13 -1.22 1.54
N THR A 17 10.72 -2.38 1.80
CA THR A 17 10.50 -3.14 3.04
C THR A 17 10.83 -2.31 4.28
N VAL A 18 12.01 -1.68 4.32
CA VAL A 18 12.42 -0.81 5.43
C VAL A 18 11.49 0.39 5.60
N TYR A 19 11.14 1.04 4.50
CA TYR A 19 10.21 2.18 4.52
C TYR A 19 8.86 1.83 5.16
N VAL A 20 8.21 0.74 4.72
CA VAL A 20 6.89 0.38 5.25
C VAL A 20 6.98 -0.26 6.64
N LEU A 21 8.08 -0.94 6.97
CA LEU A 21 8.32 -1.49 8.31
C LEU A 21 8.48 -0.37 9.34
N THR A 22 9.28 0.64 9.04
CA THR A 22 9.43 1.80 9.93
C THR A 22 8.14 2.60 10.04
N ALA A 23 7.35 2.71 8.97
CA ALA A 23 6.02 3.31 9.04
C ALA A 23 5.08 2.52 9.99
N ALA A 24 5.11 1.18 9.92
CA ALA A 24 4.31 0.33 10.79
C ALA A 24 4.69 0.48 12.28
N LEU A 25 5.98 0.50 12.57
CA LEU A 25 6.50 0.58 13.92
C LEU A 25 6.39 1.99 14.52
N ALA A 26 6.60 3.03 13.71
CA ALA A 26 6.54 4.41 14.14
C ALA A 26 5.11 4.97 14.26
N GLY A 27 4.16 4.43 13.48
CA GLY A 27 2.79 4.94 13.42
C GLY A 27 2.10 5.05 14.79
N PRO A 28 1.96 3.95 15.56
CA PRO A 28 1.29 3.98 16.86
C PRO A 28 1.95 4.92 17.89
N PRO A 29 3.28 4.85 18.13
CA PRO A 29 3.91 5.75 19.10
C PRO A 29 3.87 7.22 18.67
N LEU A 30 4.06 7.53 17.40
CA LEU A 30 3.96 8.89 16.89
C LEU A 30 2.53 9.44 16.99
N ALA A 31 1.52 8.61 16.68
CA ALA A 31 0.11 8.99 16.85
C ALA A 31 -0.22 9.31 18.34
N MET A 32 0.33 8.54 19.27
CA MET A 32 0.15 8.79 20.72
C MET A 32 0.87 10.06 21.16
N MET A 33 2.11 10.28 20.76
CA MET A 33 2.93 11.43 21.14
C MET A 33 2.39 12.74 20.57
N LEU A 34 1.94 12.71 19.32
CA LEU A 34 1.54 13.90 18.56
C LEU A 34 0.02 14.10 18.53
N GLY A 35 -0.77 13.13 18.98
CA GLY A 35 -2.23 13.16 18.92
C GLY A 35 -2.89 14.34 19.65
N ARG A 36 -2.15 15.00 20.57
CA ARG A 36 -2.56 16.22 21.30
C ARG A 36 -2.10 17.52 20.65
N ARG A 37 -1.30 17.42 19.57
CA ARG A 37 -0.79 18.59 18.87
C ARG A 37 -1.76 19.04 17.78
N GLU A 38 -1.61 20.27 17.32
CA GLU A 38 -2.35 20.83 16.22
C GLU A 38 -2.12 20.01 14.93
N ARG A 39 -3.20 19.56 14.29
CA ARG A 39 -3.14 18.65 13.15
C ARG A 39 -2.45 19.25 11.93
N LYS A 40 -2.68 20.53 11.65
CA LYS A 40 -2.01 21.23 10.54
C LYS A 40 -0.51 21.26 10.73
N SER A 41 -0.04 21.59 11.94
CA SER A 41 1.41 21.63 12.25
C SER A 41 2.07 20.27 12.12
N ILE A 42 1.41 19.18 12.55
CA ILE A 42 1.92 17.81 12.37
C ILE A 42 2.02 17.45 10.89
N LEU A 43 0.98 17.75 10.13
CA LEU A 43 0.96 17.45 8.69
C LEU A 43 2.03 18.25 7.93
N LEU A 44 2.18 19.54 8.23
CA LEU A 44 3.24 20.37 7.66
C LEU A 44 4.63 19.88 8.06
N LEU A 45 4.85 19.46 9.31
CA LEU A 45 6.11 18.87 9.75
C LEU A 45 6.41 17.56 8.98
N ALA A 46 5.42 16.69 8.82
CA ALA A 46 5.57 15.45 8.07
C ALA A 46 5.88 15.72 6.59
N LEU A 47 5.22 16.69 5.97
CA LEU A 47 5.47 17.07 4.57
C LEU A 47 6.86 17.72 4.42
N ALA A 48 7.26 18.64 5.32
CA ALA A 48 8.58 19.25 5.32
C ALA A 48 9.69 18.20 5.47
N ALA A 49 9.53 17.27 6.43
CA ALA A 49 10.47 16.16 6.58
C ALA A 49 10.48 15.25 5.33
N SER A 50 9.33 14.99 4.71
CA SER A 50 9.26 14.22 3.44
C SER A 50 10.04 14.90 2.32
N ILE A 51 9.95 16.23 2.20
CA ILE A 51 10.74 17.01 1.23
C ILE A 51 12.24 16.83 1.50
N VAL A 52 12.68 17.11 2.72
CA VAL A 52 14.10 17.06 3.10
C VAL A 52 14.67 15.65 2.88
N PHE A 53 14.01 14.61 3.41
CA PHE A 53 14.52 13.23 3.30
C PHE A 53 14.42 12.67 1.88
N SER A 54 13.45 13.10 1.07
CA SER A 54 13.41 12.74 -0.35
C SER A 54 14.57 13.41 -1.12
N LEU A 55 14.85 14.68 -0.85
CA LEU A 55 16.04 15.34 -1.42
C LEU A 55 17.34 14.62 -1.00
N LEU A 56 17.49 14.29 0.28
CA LEU A 56 18.67 13.56 0.75
C LEU A 56 18.79 12.17 0.08
N CYS A 57 17.68 11.46 -0.15
CA CYS A 57 17.67 10.20 -0.90
C CYS A 57 18.21 10.36 -2.32
N SER A 58 17.93 11.48 -2.99
CA SER A 58 18.44 11.74 -4.36
C SER A 58 19.97 11.90 -4.41
N PHE A 59 20.58 12.33 -3.30
CA PHE A 59 22.04 12.51 -3.16
C PHE A 59 22.74 11.33 -2.50
N ALA A 60 22.03 10.24 -2.18
CA ALA A 60 22.62 9.08 -1.51
C ALA A 60 23.77 8.49 -2.36
N ALA A 61 24.93 8.34 -1.73
CA ALA A 61 26.15 7.84 -2.38
C ALA A 61 26.22 6.31 -2.41
N ASN A 62 25.60 5.64 -1.43
CA ASN A 62 25.61 4.17 -1.30
C ASN A 62 24.28 3.62 -0.79
N PHE A 63 24.15 2.29 -0.88
CA PHE A 63 22.94 1.58 -0.49
C PHE A 63 22.58 1.73 0.99
N SER A 64 23.57 1.68 1.88
CA SER A 64 23.35 1.77 3.34
C SER A 64 22.82 3.14 3.75
N GLN A 65 23.38 4.22 3.16
CA GLN A 65 22.89 5.57 3.38
C GLN A 65 21.44 5.72 2.90
N LEU A 66 21.14 5.22 1.68
CA LEU A 66 19.78 5.25 1.15
C LEU A 66 18.81 4.46 2.02
N MET A 67 19.22 3.30 2.54
CA MET A 67 18.44 2.48 3.45
C MET A 67 18.09 3.24 4.74
N GLY A 68 19.05 3.91 5.36
CA GLY A 68 18.83 4.72 6.56
C GLY A 68 17.86 5.88 6.31
N LEU A 69 18.05 6.61 5.19
CA LEU A 69 17.15 7.70 4.80
C LEU A 69 15.73 7.20 4.51
N ARG A 70 15.58 6.05 3.88
CA ARG A 70 14.28 5.40 3.65
C ARG A 70 13.62 4.96 4.95
N ALA A 71 14.38 4.52 5.95
CA ALA A 71 13.85 4.19 7.26
C ALA A 71 13.24 5.42 7.95
N VAL A 72 13.95 6.55 7.93
CA VAL A 72 13.42 7.81 8.50
C VAL A 72 12.19 8.29 7.73
N LEU A 73 12.25 8.26 6.40
CA LEU A 73 11.14 8.67 5.53
C LEU A 73 9.89 7.82 5.76
N GLY A 74 10.05 6.52 6.03
CA GLY A 74 8.94 5.63 6.40
C GLY A 74 8.29 6.03 7.71
N GLY A 75 9.09 6.33 8.74
CA GLY A 75 8.58 6.85 10.02
C GLY A 75 7.79 8.14 9.87
N VAL A 76 8.28 9.06 9.04
CA VAL A 76 7.60 10.32 8.71
C VAL A 76 6.28 10.08 7.97
N ALA A 77 6.27 9.16 7.00
CA ALA A 77 5.08 8.83 6.22
C ALA A 77 3.93 8.28 7.06
N ALA A 78 4.25 7.64 8.20
CA ALA A 78 3.24 7.15 9.15
C ALA A 78 2.31 8.25 9.68
N LEU A 79 2.75 9.51 9.65
CA LEU A 79 1.96 10.67 10.09
C LEU A 79 1.11 11.29 8.99
N ALA A 80 1.55 11.21 7.73
CA ALA A 80 0.97 11.96 6.63
C ALA A 80 -0.46 11.47 6.27
N GLY A 81 -0.64 10.17 6.07
CA GLY A 81 -1.94 9.59 5.67
C GLY A 81 -3.04 9.78 6.72
N PRO A 82 -2.85 9.27 7.95
CA PRO A 82 -3.82 9.48 9.04
C PRO A 82 -4.01 10.97 9.38
N GLY A 83 -2.94 11.78 9.30
CA GLY A 83 -2.99 13.22 9.48
C GLY A 83 -3.91 13.90 8.47
N ALA A 84 -3.77 13.59 7.19
CA ALA A 84 -4.61 14.13 6.12
C ALA A 84 -6.08 13.74 6.29
N ALA A 85 -6.36 12.45 6.57
CA ALA A 85 -7.72 11.95 6.75
C ALA A 85 -8.41 12.58 7.97
N THR A 86 -7.73 12.66 9.11
CA THR A 86 -8.28 13.29 10.32
C THR A 86 -8.45 14.79 10.17
N MET A 87 -7.56 15.45 9.42
CA MET A 87 -7.69 16.86 9.08
C MET A 87 -8.92 17.10 8.21
N ALA A 88 -9.09 16.37 7.12
CA ALA A 88 -10.25 16.48 6.24
C ALA A 88 -11.58 16.27 6.99
N ALA A 89 -11.64 15.24 7.85
CA ALA A 89 -12.82 14.97 8.67
C ALA A 89 -13.13 16.09 9.68
N SER A 90 -12.12 16.85 10.13
CA SER A 90 -12.31 17.96 11.10
C SER A 90 -12.77 19.28 10.46
N LEU A 91 -12.68 19.40 9.15
CA LEU A 91 -13.05 20.61 8.40
C LEU A 91 -14.51 20.61 7.95
N VAL A 92 -15.24 19.53 8.19
CA VAL A 92 -16.64 19.38 7.71
C VAL A 92 -17.56 18.96 8.87
N PRO A 93 -18.87 19.24 8.76
CA PRO A 93 -19.87 18.76 9.72
C PRO A 93 -19.88 17.21 9.82
N PRO A 94 -20.36 16.64 10.95
CA PRO A 94 -20.37 15.20 11.19
C PRO A 94 -20.95 14.37 10.04
N GLU A 95 -22.01 14.86 9.39
CA GLU A 95 -22.74 14.18 8.31
C GLU A 95 -21.90 14.06 7.03
N LYS A 96 -20.90 14.92 6.84
CA LYS A 96 -20.02 14.96 5.65
C LYS A 96 -18.63 14.37 5.89
N ARG A 97 -18.33 13.88 7.09
CA ARG A 97 -16.99 13.31 7.42
C ARG A 97 -16.64 12.12 6.54
N GLY A 98 -17.60 11.25 6.25
CA GLY A 98 -17.38 10.12 5.35
C GLY A 98 -16.96 10.56 3.94
N SER A 99 -17.65 11.57 3.38
CA SER A 99 -17.31 12.13 2.08
C SER A 99 -15.92 12.79 2.06
N ALA A 100 -15.55 13.50 3.11
CA ALA A 100 -14.23 14.12 3.23
C ALA A 100 -13.11 13.06 3.30
N MET A 101 -13.31 12.00 4.06
CA MET A 101 -12.37 10.88 4.11
C MET A 101 -12.29 10.14 2.76
N ALA A 102 -13.42 9.98 2.06
CA ALA A 102 -13.45 9.39 0.72
C ALA A 102 -12.65 10.23 -0.28
N THR A 103 -12.67 11.57 -0.16
CA THR A 103 -11.85 12.46 -1.01
C THR A 103 -10.35 12.21 -0.80
N VAL A 104 -9.90 12.03 0.46
CA VAL A 104 -8.49 11.69 0.76
C VAL A 104 -8.12 10.34 0.18
N THR A 105 -9.00 9.34 0.31
CA THR A 105 -8.81 8.01 -0.28
C THR A 105 -8.79 8.06 -1.81
N GLY A 106 -9.64 8.91 -2.41
CA GLY A 106 -9.63 9.19 -3.85
C GLY A 106 -8.29 9.74 -4.34
N GLY A 107 -7.69 10.66 -3.57
CA GLY A 107 -6.32 11.16 -3.84
C GLY A 107 -5.28 10.04 -3.82
N MET A 108 -5.38 9.09 -2.92
CA MET A 108 -4.51 7.91 -2.87
C MET A 108 -4.70 7.02 -4.12
N THR A 109 -5.93 6.85 -4.60
CA THR A 109 -6.21 6.10 -5.84
C THR A 109 -5.59 6.79 -7.06
N ILE A 110 -5.68 8.12 -7.16
CA ILE A 110 -5.02 8.90 -8.20
C ILE A 110 -3.49 8.76 -8.11
N ALA A 111 -2.93 8.73 -6.90
CA ALA A 111 -1.50 8.51 -6.70
C ALA A 111 -1.04 7.11 -7.18
N PHE A 112 -1.84 6.08 -7.02
CA PHE A 112 -1.56 4.76 -7.59
C PHE A 112 -1.71 4.75 -9.11
N LEU A 113 -2.75 5.40 -9.64
CA LEU A 113 -3.03 5.45 -11.08
C LEU A 113 -1.95 6.22 -11.86
N LEU A 114 -1.51 7.36 -11.35
CA LEU A 114 -0.58 8.24 -12.06
C LEU A 114 0.85 8.20 -11.47
N GLY A 115 0.99 8.12 -10.16
CA GLY A 115 2.28 8.24 -9.48
C GLY A 115 3.22 7.08 -9.78
N ILE A 116 2.73 5.84 -9.80
CA ILE A 116 3.56 4.67 -10.10
C ILE A 116 4.09 4.71 -11.55
N PRO A 117 3.24 4.90 -12.58
CA PRO A 117 3.72 5.04 -13.96
C PRO A 117 4.63 6.24 -14.16
N MET A 118 4.30 7.40 -13.57
CA MET A 118 5.17 8.59 -13.61
C MET A 118 6.55 8.29 -13.02
N GLY A 119 6.59 7.61 -11.87
CA GLY A 119 7.84 7.18 -11.26
C GLY A 119 8.65 6.28 -12.17
N SER A 120 8.02 5.35 -12.88
CA SER A 120 8.69 4.47 -13.85
C SER A 120 9.22 5.24 -15.07
N VAL A 121 8.43 6.16 -15.63
CA VAL A 121 8.84 7.00 -16.77
C VAL A 121 10.00 7.90 -16.38
N VAL A 122 9.87 8.66 -15.30
CA VAL A 122 10.93 9.56 -14.81
C VAL A 122 12.19 8.76 -14.44
N GLY A 123 12.04 7.62 -13.77
CA GLY A 123 13.15 6.76 -13.40
C GLY A 123 13.88 6.15 -14.59
N SER A 124 13.18 5.87 -15.70
CA SER A 124 13.78 5.35 -16.92
C SER A 124 14.46 6.42 -17.75
N ALA A 125 13.91 7.65 -17.79
CA ALA A 125 14.43 8.75 -18.60
C ALA A 125 15.58 9.50 -17.92
N PHE A 126 15.48 9.74 -16.60
CA PHE A 126 16.38 10.60 -15.84
C PHE A 126 17.13 9.89 -14.71
N GLY A 127 16.94 8.56 -14.59
CA GLY A 127 17.53 7.76 -13.53
C GLY A 127 16.73 7.78 -12.22
N TRP A 128 17.05 6.82 -11.34
CA TRP A 128 16.30 6.60 -10.09
C TRP A 128 16.38 7.79 -9.11
N ARG A 129 17.44 8.59 -9.15
CA ARG A 129 17.57 9.80 -8.32
C ARG A 129 16.49 10.83 -8.63
N ALA A 130 16.09 10.96 -9.88
CA ALA A 130 15.03 11.85 -10.31
C ALA A 130 13.65 11.46 -9.75
N THR A 131 13.42 10.19 -9.44
CA THR A 131 12.16 9.76 -8.79
C THR A 131 12.02 10.31 -7.36
N PHE A 132 13.13 10.45 -6.63
CA PHE A 132 13.13 11.10 -5.32
C PHE A 132 12.98 12.62 -5.43
N LEU A 133 13.55 13.26 -6.46
CA LEU A 133 13.29 14.67 -6.73
C LEU A 133 11.83 14.93 -7.09
N LEU A 134 11.21 14.07 -7.89
CA LEU A 134 9.77 14.12 -8.16
C LEU A 134 8.96 13.98 -6.87
N SER A 135 9.32 13.04 -6.00
CA SER A 135 8.64 12.87 -4.70
C SER A 135 8.78 14.10 -3.81
N ALA A 136 9.96 14.72 -3.78
CA ALA A 136 10.20 15.97 -3.05
C ALA A 136 9.36 17.13 -3.61
N PHE A 137 9.28 17.25 -4.93
CA PHE A 137 8.46 18.25 -5.61
C PHE A 137 6.96 18.07 -5.29
N LEU A 138 6.43 16.85 -5.39
CA LEU A 138 5.03 16.58 -5.06
C LEU A 138 4.73 16.85 -3.57
N ALA A 139 5.66 16.51 -2.67
CA ALA A 139 5.55 16.84 -1.27
C ALA A 139 5.58 18.35 -1.02
N LEU A 140 6.37 19.11 -1.77
CA LEU A 140 6.40 20.58 -1.70
C LEU A 140 5.07 21.20 -2.17
N VAL A 141 4.51 20.71 -3.26
CA VAL A 141 3.18 21.13 -3.73
C VAL A 141 2.12 20.85 -2.66
N ALA A 142 2.14 19.65 -2.07
CA ALA A 142 1.23 19.30 -0.98
C ALA A 142 1.44 20.17 0.26
N PHE A 143 2.70 20.46 0.62
CA PHE A 143 3.04 21.36 1.72
C PHE A 143 2.49 22.77 1.49
N ALA A 144 2.70 23.34 0.30
CA ALA A 144 2.19 24.66 -0.06
C ALA A 144 0.65 24.68 -0.04
N ALA A 145 0.00 23.65 -0.59
CA ALA A 145 -1.46 23.56 -0.55
C ALA A 145 -2.00 23.50 0.87
N VAL A 146 -1.43 22.68 1.75
CA VAL A 146 -1.84 22.60 3.16
C VAL A 146 -1.54 23.90 3.90
N ALA A 147 -0.39 24.52 3.66
CA ALA A 147 0.01 25.76 4.32
C ALA A 147 -0.94 26.91 3.98
N LEU A 148 -1.30 27.05 2.71
CA LEU A 148 -2.08 28.17 2.19
C LEU A 148 -3.59 28.00 2.36
N PHE A 149 -4.11 26.78 2.10
CA PHE A 149 -5.56 26.57 1.99
C PHE A 149 -6.19 25.87 3.19
N THR A 150 -5.40 25.31 4.12
CA THR A 150 -5.97 24.59 5.24
C THR A 150 -5.98 25.46 6.50
N PRO A 151 -7.11 25.65 7.20
CA PRO A 151 -7.15 26.39 8.46
C PRO A 151 -6.52 25.61 9.59
N ARG A 152 -6.17 26.30 10.67
CA ARG A 152 -5.74 25.65 11.93
C ARG A 152 -6.97 25.03 12.59
N VAL A 153 -6.81 23.80 13.07
CA VAL A 153 -7.89 23.05 13.74
C VAL A 153 -7.42 22.59 15.10
N THR A 154 -8.19 22.94 16.10
CA THR A 154 -7.94 22.51 17.49
C THR A 154 -8.04 20.97 17.56
N PRO A 155 -7.11 20.29 18.27
CA PRO A 155 -7.20 18.84 18.46
C PRO A 155 -8.52 18.47 19.14
N PRO A 156 -9.21 17.41 18.71
CA PRO A 156 -10.38 16.94 19.44
C PRO A 156 -9.95 16.44 20.83
N ALA A 157 -10.92 16.51 21.77
CA ALA A 157 -10.73 15.90 23.08
C ALA A 157 -10.30 14.43 22.96
N PRO A 158 -9.44 13.92 23.86
CA PRO A 158 -9.04 12.53 23.84
C PRO A 158 -10.27 11.62 23.90
N ILE A 159 -10.41 10.74 22.90
CA ILE A 159 -11.45 9.72 22.93
C ILE A 159 -11.06 8.77 24.07
N LYS A 160 -11.91 8.68 25.12
CA LYS A 160 -11.76 7.64 26.14
C LYS A 160 -11.84 6.29 25.43
N GLY A 161 -10.75 5.54 25.41
CA GLY A 161 -10.65 4.28 24.70
C GLY A 161 -11.71 3.28 25.23
N GLY A 162 -12.54 2.77 24.33
CA GLY A 162 -13.36 1.59 24.61
C GLY A 162 -12.48 0.36 24.77
N LYS A 163 -12.97 -0.67 25.47
CA LYS A 163 -12.26 -1.96 25.55
C LYS A 163 -12.12 -2.56 24.16
N LEU A 164 -10.88 -2.85 23.77
CA LEU A 164 -10.58 -3.46 22.48
C LEU A 164 -10.82 -4.98 22.58
N ALA A 165 -11.85 -5.47 21.91
CA ALA A 165 -12.08 -6.91 21.78
C ALA A 165 -11.14 -7.49 20.72
N ILE A 166 -9.87 -7.71 21.09
CA ILE A 166 -8.78 -8.15 20.19
C ILE A 166 -9.17 -9.44 19.46
N ALA A 167 -9.80 -10.40 20.16
CA ALA A 167 -10.17 -11.68 19.58
C ALA A 167 -11.15 -11.55 18.41
N ALA A 168 -12.07 -10.57 18.45
CA ALA A 168 -13.04 -10.33 17.38
C ALA A 168 -12.43 -9.63 16.17
N ALA A 169 -11.42 -8.76 16.37
CA ALA A 169 -10.76 -8.01 15.30
C ALA A 169 -9.58 -8.77 14.67
N LEU A 170 -8.99 -9.72 15.39
CA LEU A 170 -7.79 -10.44 14.94
C LEU A 170 -7.95 -11.09 13.55
N PRO A 171 -9.07 -11.73 13.18
CA PRO A 171 -9.24 -12.29 11.84
C PRO A 171 -9.23 -11.22 10.75
N LEU A 172 -9.77 -10.02 11.02
CA LEU A 172 -9.80 -8.91 10.07
C LEU A 172 -8.40 -8.32 9.84
N TRP A 173 -7.64 -8.10 10.91
CA TRP A 173 -6.25 -7.62 10.81
C TRP A 173 -5.34 -8.65 10.14
N THR A 174 -5.52 -9.94 10.45
CA THR A 174 -4.74 -11.02 9.81
C THR A 174 -5.06 -11.11 8.32
N ALA A 175 -6.32 -10.97 7.93
CA ALA A 175 -6.72 -10.94 6.52
C ALA A 175 -6.07 -9.75 5.78
N ALA A 176 -6.09 -8.55 6.38
CA ALA A 176 -5.41 -7.38 5.80
C ALA A 176 -3.90 -7.62 5.64
N PHE A 177 -3.25 -8.15 6.67
CA PHE A 177 -1.83 -8.51 6.66
C PHE A 177 -1.49 -9.49 5.53
N LEU A 178 -2.25 -10.59 5.39
CA LEU A 178 -2.01 -11.62 4.38
C LEU A 178 -2.27 -11.11 2.96
N ALA A 179 -3.32 -10.31 2.75
CA ALA A 179 -3.65 -9.74 1.45
C ALA A 179 -2.55 -8.80 0.95
N PHE A 180 -2.09 -7.89 1.82
CA PHE A 180 -1.00 -6.98 1.48
C PHE A 180 0.34 -7.69 1.39
N GLY A 181 0.59 -8.71 2.20
CA GLY A 181 1.76 -9.57 2.10
C GLY A 181 1.85 -10.27 0.75
N ALA A 182 0.80 -10.95 0.34
CA ALA A 182 0.74 -11.64 -0.95
C ALA A 182 0.93 -10.66 -2.13
N ASN A 183 0.20 -9.54 -2.12
CA ASN A 183 0.28 -8.57 -3.21
C ASN A 183 1.64 -7.88 -3.28
N MET A 184 2.23 -7.45 -2.16
CA MET A 184 3.51 -6.74 -2.15
C MET A 184 4.70 -7.64 -2.49
N THR A 185 4.57 -8.95 -2.34
CA THR A 185 5.57 -9.91 -2.84
C THR A 185 5.78 -9.73 -4.36
N ILE A 186 4.72 -9.51 -5.14
CA ILE A 186 4.79 -9.23 -6.58
C ILE A 186 5.05 -7.75 -6.85
N ASN A 187 4.27 -6.86 -6.24
CA ASN A 187 4.23 -5.44 -6.60
C ASN A 187 5.56 -4.71 -6.38
N THR A 188 6.31 -5.09 -5.33
CA THR A 188 7.64 -4.52 -5.06
C THR A 188 8.63 -4.82 -6.21
N TYR A 189 8.45 -5.93 -6.89
CA TYR A 189 9.30 -6.39 -7.99
C TYR A 189 8.57 -6.44 -9.34
N LEU A 190 7.45 -5.72 -9.46
CA LEU A 190 6.62 -5.77 -10.65
C LEU A 190 7.36 -5.34 -11.91
N ALA A 191 8.21 -4.30 -11.84
CA ALA A 191 8.98 -3.86 -12.99
C ALA A 191 9.98 -4.92 -13.50
N PRO A 192 10.79 -5.59 -12.67
CA PRO A 192 11.55 -6.77 -13.08
C PRO A 192 10.68 -7.90 -13.64
N ILE A 193 9.55 -8.19 -13.03
CA ILE A 193 8.62 -9.26 -13.46
C ILE A 193 8.09 -8.96 -14.87
N ILE A 194 7.60 -7.74 -15.12
CA ILE A 194 7.14 -7.31 -16.45
C ILE A 194 8.24 -7.50 -17.49
N ARG A 195 9.47 -7.06 -17.18
CA ARG A 195 10.61 -7.22 -18.09
C ARG A 195 10.92 -8.68 -18.43
N LEU A 196 10.87 -9.54 -17.42
CA LEU A 196 11.11 -10.98 -17.60
C LEU A 196 10.03 -11.64 -18.46
N GLN A 197 8.77 -11.23 -18.31
CA GLN A 197 7.63 -11.82 -19.02
C GLN A 197 7.49 -11.27 -20.46
N THR A 198 7.65 -9.97 -20.63
CA THR A 198 7.27 -9.28 -21.87
C THR A 198 8.47 -8.78 -22.69
N GLY A 199 9.67 -8.74 -22.09
CA GLY A 199 10.84 -8.08 -22.69
C GLY A 199 10.75 -6.55 -22.74
N VAL A 200 9.64 -5.94 -22.30
CA VAL A 200 9.42 -4.50 -22.33
C VAL A 200 10.29 -3.80 -21.30
N THR A 201 10.93 -2.69 -21.72
CA THR A 201 11.84 -1.89 -20.89
C THR A 201 11.48 -0.41 -20.93
N GLY A 202 12.15 0.38 -20.11
CA GLY A 202 11.97 1.84 -20.09
C GLY A 202 10.55 2.28 -19.73
N ALA A 203 10.03 3.28 -20.41
CA ALA A 203 8.71 3.85 -20.19
C ALA A 203 7.55 2.87 -20.43
N GLY A 204 7.77 1.85 -21.28
CA GLY A 204 6.75 0.82 -21.55
C GLY A 204 6.32 0.04 -20.30
N VAL A 205 7.21 -0.15 -19.32
CA VAL A 205 6.86 -0.76 -18.03
C VAL A 205 5.78 0.06 -17.30
N GLY A 206 5.85 1.40 -17.40
CA GLY A 206 4.84 2.30 -16.84
C GLY A 206 3.44 2.07 -17.41
N ALA A 207 3.33 1.73 -18.70
CA ALA A 207 2.05 1.43 -19.33
C ALA A 207 1.36 0.20 -18.70
N PHE A 208 2.12 -0.86 -18.40
CA PHE A 208 1.60 -2.01 -17.66
C PHE A 208 1.17 -1.64 -16.24
N GLN A 209 1.94 -0.77 -15.58
CA GLN A 209 1.66 -0.33 -14.21
C GLN A 209 0.40 0.54 -14.10
N LEU A 210 -0.10 1.14 -15.20
CA LEU A 210 -1.41 1.82 -15.22
C LEU A 210 -2.55 0.86 -14.82
N MET A 211 -2.40 -0.43 -15.09
CA MET A 211 -3.39 -1.44 -14.70
C MET A 211 -3.56 -1.54 -13.18
N ILE A 212 -2.54 -1.18 -12.38
CA ILE A 212 -2.66 -1.08 -10.91
C ILE A 212 -3.68 0.01 -10.55
N GLY A 213 -3.60 1.17 -11.20
CA GLY A 213 -4.52 2.27 -10.94
C GLY A 213 -5.96 1.94 -11.34
N VAL A 214 -6.14 1.37 -12.54
CA VAL A 214 -7.46 0.91 -12.99
C VAL A 214 -8.02 -0.15 -12.04
N GLY A 215 -7.20 -1.14 -11.66
CA GLY A 215 -7.58 -2.19 -10.72
C GLY A 215 -7.90 -1.65 -9.33
N SER A 216 -7.15 -0.65 -8.84
CA SER A 216 -7.43 -0.04 -7.54
C SER A 216 -8.80 0.67 -7.52
N PHE A 217 -9.14 1.39 -8.57
CA PHE A 217 -10.46 2.03 -8.71
C PHE A 217 -11.58 0.99 -8.74
N LEU A 218 -11.47 -0.03 -9.60
CA LEU A 218 -12.45 -1.11 -9.70
C LEU A 218 -12.58 -1.86 -8.37
N GLY A 219 -11.46 -2.14 -7.71
CA GLY A 219 -11.43 -2.84 -6.43
C GLY A 219 -12.15 -2.07 -5.33
N LEU A 220 -11.84 -0.77 -5.16
CA LEU A 220 -12.51 0.08 -4.18
C LEU A 220 -14.03 0.16 -4.43
N TRP A 221 -14.45 0.28 -5.69
CA TRP A 221 -15.85 0.33 -6.06
C TRP A 221 -16.57 -1.00 -5.77
N LEU A 222 -15.97 -2.14 -6.14
CA LEU A 222 -16.54 -3.48 -5.87
C LEU A 222 -16.58 -3.77 -4.36
N GLY A 223 -15.52 -3.45 -3.64
CA GLY A 223 -15.42 -3.66 -2.20
C GLY A 223 -16.42 -2.82 -1.43
N GLY A 224 -16.57 -1.53 -1.77
CA GLY A 224 -17.58 -0.65 -1.19
C GLY A 224 -19.00 -1.19 -1.40
N ARG A 225 -19.37 -1.51 -2.65
CA ARG A 225 -20.69 -2.12 -2.94
C ARG A 225 -20.94 -3.43 -2.21
N SER A 226 -19.90 -4.22 -2.01
CA SER A 226 -19.99 -5.50 -1.32
C SER A 226 -20.20 -5.32 0.17
N ALA A 227 -19.54 -4.33 0.78
CA ALA A 227 -19.75 -3.93 2.16
C ALA A 227 -21.19 -3.45 2.38
N ASP A 228 -21.67 -2.51 1.54
CA ASP A 228 -23.01 -1.94 1.63
C ASP A 228 -24.14 -2.99 1.51
N ARG A 229 -23.90 -4.07 0.74
CA ARG A 229 -24.87 -5.15 0.53
C ARG A 229 -24.83 -6.25 1.59
N GLY A 230 -24.01 -6.11 2.63
CA GLY A 230 -23.83 -7.13 3.67
C GLY A 230 -23.13 -8.41 3.20
N LYS A 231 -22.63 -8.45 1.94
CA LYS A 231 -21.97 -9.62 1.35
C LYS A 231 -20.44 -9.63 1.58
N GLY A 232 -19.95 -8.75 2.43
CA GLY A 232 -18.51 -8.54 2.64
C GLY A 232 -17.74 -9.80 3.05
N GLY A 233 -18.38 -10.75 3.77
CA GLY A 233 -17.72 -12.01 4.15
C GLY A 233 -17.30 -12.86 2.97
N LEU A 234 -18.22 -13.07 2.04
CA LEU A 234 -17.96 -13.86 0.84
C LEU A 234 -17.00 -13.12 -0.10
N SER A 235 -17.16 -11.78 -0.22
CA SER A 235 -16.33 -11.00 -1.14
C SER A 235 -14.86 -10.97 -0.77
N VAL A 236 -14.49 -10.97 0.51
CA VAL A 236 -13.10 -11.07 0.95
C VAL A 236 -12.49 -12.42 0.56
N GLY A 237 -13.21 -13.53 0.77
CA GLY A 237 -12.75 -14.85 0.36
C GLY A 237 -12.56 -14.95 -1.15
N LEU A 238 -13.53 -14.46 -1.93
CA LEU A 238 -13.41 -14.40 -3.39
C LEU A 238 -12.26 -13.50 -3.84
N ALA A 239 -12.03 -12.38 -3.18
CA ALA A 239 -10.91 -11.51 -3.48
C ALA A 239 -9.54 -12.17 -3.22
N PHE A 240 -9.41 -13.00 -2.20
CA PHE A 240 -8.21 -13.81 -2.01
C PHE A 240 -8.02 -14.86 -3.13
N LEU A 241 -9.10 -15.51 -3.56
CA LEU A 241 -9.03 -16.48 -4.67
C LEU A 241 -8.68 -15.81 -6.00
N THR A 242 -9.23 -14.63 -6.28
CA THR A 242 -8.88 -13.86 -7.49
C THR A 242 -7.47 -13.28 -7.39
N LEU A 243 -6.98 -12.91 -6.19
CA LEU A 243 -5.58 -12.55 -5.96
C LEU A 243 -4.65 -13.73 -6.26
N ALA A 244 -5.01 -14.93 -5.80
CA ALA A 244 -4.28 -16.16 -6.10
C ALA A 244 -4.30 -16.47 -7.61
N CYS A 245 -5.44 -16.28 -8.28
CA CYS A 245 -5.54 -16.45 -9.73
C CYS A 245 -4.58 -15.51 -10.49
N GLY A 246 -4.56 -14.22 -10.15
CA GLY A 246 -3.63 -13.26 -10.76
C GLY A 246 -2.16 -13.60 -10.50
N ALA A 247 -1.80 -14.03 -9.29
CA ALA A 247 -0.45 -14.51 -8.98
C ALA A 247 -0.11 -15.78 -9.76
N GLY A 248 -1.07 -16.68 -9.93
CA GLY A 248 -0.96 -17.89 -10.75
C GLY A 248 -0.72 -17.59 -12.23
N LEU A 249 -1.41 -16.61 -12.80
CA LEU A 249 -1.17 -16.15 -14.18
C LEU A 249 0.27 -15.67 -14.37
N HIS A 250 0.80 -14.84 -13.45
CA HIS A 250 2.20 -14.44 -13.50
C HIS A 250 3.15 -15.63 -13.38
N THR A 251 2.82 -16.62 -12.56
CA THR A 251 3.65 -17.83 -12.38
C THR A 251 3.68 -18.68 -13.65
N LEU A 252 2.53 -18.88 -14.27
CA LEU A 252 2.42 -19.63 -15.52
C LEU A 252 3.23 -18.97 -16.64
N GLU A 253 3.13 -17.67 -16.81
CA GLU A 253 3.88 -16.93 -17.84
C GLU A 253 5.40 -17.02 -17.61
N LEU A 254 5.87 -16.91 -16.35
CA LEU A 254 7.29 -17.01 -16.03
C LEU A 254 7.84 -18.43 -16.14
N SER A 255 7.00 -19.46 -15.92
CA SER A 255 7.42 -20.87 -15.95
C SER A 255 7.23 -21.49 -17.33
N GLY A 256 6.23 -21.01 -18.11
CA GLY A 256 5.87 -21.57 -19.40
C GLY A 256 6.77 -21.15 -20.56
N GLY A 257 7.66 -20.15 -20.36
CA GLY A 257 8.56 -19.67 -21.40
C GLY A 257 7.83 -19.13 -22.64
N ALA A 258 6.61 -18.59 -22.47
CA ALA A 258 5.85 -18.00 -23.55
C ALA A 258 6.65 -16.89 -24.24
N PRO A 259 6.70 -16.85 -25.59
CA PRO A 259 7.46 -15.83 -26.29
C PRO A 259 6.82 -14.44 -26.06
N PRO A 260 7.63 -13.37 -25.96
CA PRO A 260 7.11 -12.02 -25.92
C PRO A 260 6.19 -11.73 -27.10
N GLY A 261 5.01 -11.21 -26.84
CA GLY A 261 4.01 -10.94 -27.88
C GLY A 261 2.71 -10.38 -27.31
N LEU A 262 1.73 -10.15 -28.18
CA LEU A 262 0.45 -9.56 -27.78
C LEU A 262 -0.29 -10.43 -26.75
N ALA A 263 -0.26 -11.74 -26.90
CA ALA A 263 -0.91 -12.67 -25.97
C ALA A 263 -0.31 -12.56 -24.57
N THR A 264 1.03 -12.65 -24.44
CA THR A 264 1.75 -12.50 -23.17
C THR A 264 1.50 -11.13 -22.54
N ASN A 265 1.57 -10.05 -23.33
CA ASN A 265 1.27 -8.70 -22.84
C ASN A 265 -0.15 -8.59 -22.27
N THR A 266 -1.13 -9.19 -22.93
CA THR A 266 -2.53 -9.20 -22.49
C THR A 266 -2.68 -9.97 -21.16
N VAL A 267 -2.07 -11.15 -21.04
CA VAL A 267 -2.11 -11.95 -19.81
C VAL A 267 -1.47 -11.21 -18.66
N VAL A 268 -0.33 -10.57 -18.88
CA VAL A 268 0.37 -9.76 -17.84
C VAL A 268 -0.48 -8.56 -17.41
N CYS A 269 -1.09 -7.83 -18.35
CA CYS A 269 -2.03 -6.75 -18.03
C CYS A 269 -3.22 -7.25 -17.18
N LEU A 270 -3.82 -8.38 -17.58
CA LEU A 270 -4.93 -8.98 -16.83
C LEU A 270 -4.48 -9.43 -15.44
N ALA A 271 -3.31 -10.04 -15.30
CA ALA A 271 -2.79 -10.48 -14.02
C ALA A 271 -2.58 -9.28 -13.07
N ILE A 272 -2.00 -8.18 -13.56
CA ILE A 272 -1.83 -6.94 -12.78
C ILE A 272 -3.20 -6.36 -12.40
N LEU A 273 -4.12 -6.26 -13.35
CA LEU A 273 -5.47 -5.73 -13.12
C LEU A 273 -6.21 -6.54 -12.05
N VAL A 274 -6.19 -7.87 -12.17
CA VAL A 274 -6.88 -8.80 -11.25
C VAL A 274 -6.27 -8.72 -9.86
N THR A 275 -4.94 -8.76 -9.71
CA THR A 275 -4.27 -8.67 -8.40
C THR A 275 -4.54 -7.32 -7.71
N ALA A 276 -4.52 -6.22 -8.46
CA ALA A 276 -4.83 -4.90 -7.90
C ALA A 276 -6.31 -4.78 -7.52
N THR A 277 -7.24 -5.20 -8.39
CA THR A 277 -8.68 -5.19 -8.10
C THR A 277 -8.99 -6.00 -6.84
N SER A 278 -8.39 -7.19 -6.72
CA SER A 278 -8.58 -8.08 -5.56
C SER A 278 -8.12 -7.41 -4.27
N LEU A 279 -6.90 -6.89 -4.23
CA LEU A 279 -6.35 -6.24 -3.04
C LEU A 279 -7.22 -5.07 -2.59
N PHE A 280 -7.54 -4.16 -3.51
CA PHE A 280 -8.29 -2.95 -3.18
C PHE A 280 -9.76 -3.20 -2.88
N SER A 281 -10.33 -4.35 -3.25
CA SER A 281 -11.69 -4.73 -2.87
C SER A 281 -11.80 -5.23 -1.42
N ILE A 282 -10.72 -5.76 -0.85
CA ILE A 282 -10.68 -6.27 0.53
C ILE A 282 -10.77 -5.12 1.55
N MET A 283 -10.12 -3.99 1.28
CA MET A 283 -9.94 -2.91 2.25
C MET A 283 -11.25 -2.26 2.75
N PRO A 284 -12.19 -1.83 1.89
CA PRO A 284 -13.44 -1.24 2.37
C PRO A 284 -14.25 -2.20 3.25
N VAL A 285 -14.23 -3.49 2.90
CA VAL A 285 -14.95 -4.52 3.65
C VAL A 285 -14.34 -4.73 5.04
N ILE A 286 -13.02 -4.83 5.14
CA ILE A 286 -12.32 -4.99 6.43
C ILE A 286 -12.55 -3.76 7.30
N GLN A 287 -12.43 -2.55 6.74
CA GLN A 287 -12.61 -1.31 7.49
C GLN A 287 -14.06 -1.17 8.01
N SER A 288 -15.06 -1.43 7.18
CA SER A 288 -16.47 -1.42 7.59
C SER A 288 -16.71 -2.40 8.75
N ARG A 289 -16.25 -3.64 8.60
CA ARG A 289 -16.42 -4.66 9.64
C ARG A 289 -15.69 -4.35 10.94
N LEU A 290 -14.50 -3.71 10.88
CA LEU A 290 -13.80 -3.26 12.08
C LEU A 290 -14.61 -2.21 12.84
N VAL A 291 -15.23 -1.27 12.12
CA VAL A 291 -16.09 -0.24 12.72
C VAL A 291 -17.35 -0.85 13.32
N GLU A 292 -17.97 -1.81 12.64
CA GLU A 292 -19.17 -2.54 13.12
C GLU A 292 -18.85 -3.41 14.34
N THR A 293 -17.72 -4.12 14.32
CA THR A 293 -17.32 -5.04 15.41
C THR A 293 -16.84 -4.29 16.65
N LEU A 294 -16.23 -3.12 16.49
CA LEU A 294 -15.59 -2.34 17.55
C LEU A 294 -16.03 -0.87 17.53
N PRO A 295 -17.32 -0.55 17.62
CA PRO A 295 -17.81 0.83 17.45
C PRO A 295 -17.21 1.80 18.48
N SER A 296 -17.03 1.37 19.73
CA SER A 296 -16.42 2.19 20.79
C SER A 296 -14.90 2.36 20.67
N ALA A 297 -14.22 1.52 19.89
CA ALA A 297 -12.78 1.52 19.68
C ALA A 297 -12.39 1.61 18.18
N ALA A 298 -13.33 2.01 17.32
CA ALA A 298 -13.16 2.00 15.86
C ALA A 298 -11.88 2.71 15.38
N VAL A 299 -11.57 3.87 15.95
CA VAL A 299 -10.35 4.62 15.59
C VAL A 299 -9.07 3.83 15.88
N LEU A 300 -9.01 3.18 17.05
CA LEU A 300 -7.87 2.33 17.42
C LEU A 300 -7.81 1.08 16.56
N ALA A 301 -8.95 0.45 16.28
CA ALA A 301 -9.04 -0.73 15.43
C ALA A 301 -8.55 -0.45 14.00
N LEU A 302 -8.92 0.70 13.43
CA LEU A 302 -8.45 1.15 12.11
C LEU A 302 -6.95 1.52 12.13
N ALA A 303 -6.45 2.11 13.21
CA ALA A 303 -5.02 2.38 13.35
C ALA A 303 -4.18 1.09 13.39
N ILE A 304 -4.63 0.07 14.14
CA ILE A 304 -3.99 -1.25 14.18
C ILE A 304 -4.08 -1.92 12.80
N ASN A 305 -5.21 -1.75 12.09
CA ASN A 305 -5.32 -2.24 10.71
C ASN A 305 -4.27 -1.62 9.79
N GLY A 306 -4.02 -0.32 9.91
CA GLY A 306 -2.95 0.35 9.18
C GLY A 306 -1.57 -0.25 9.45
N SER A 307 -1.27 -0.58 10.71
CA SER A 307 -0.04 -1.28 11.09
C SER A 307 0.02 -2.71 10.53
N ALA A 308 -1.08 -3.45 10.58
CA ALA A 308 -1.16 -4.80 9.99
C ALA A 308 -0.91 -4.79 8.48
N VAL A 309 -1.51 -3.83 7.77
CA VAL A 309 -1.26 -3.58 6.33
C VAL A 309 0.23 -3.31 6.08
N SER A 310 0.81 -2.38 6.81
CA SER A 310 2.23 -2.01 6.63
C SER A 310 3.18 -3.15 6.96
N LEU A 311 2.90 -3.96 7.99
CA LEU A 311 3.66 -5.17 8.29
C LEU A 311 3.52 -6.22 7.17
N GLY A 312 2.31 -6.41 6.63
CA GLY A 312 2.09 -7.27 5.47
C GLY A 312 2.91 -6.82 4.26
N GLN A 313 2.89 -5.53 3.96
CA GLN A 313 3.71 -4.94 2.89
C GLN A 313 5.21 -5.17 3.11
N ALA A 314 5.71 -4.96 4.33
CA ALA A 314 7.11 -5.14 4.67
C ALA A 314 7.55 -6.60 4.46
N LEU A 315 6.79 -7.54 5.01
CA LEU A 315 7.10 -8.98 4.89
C LEU A 315 6.93 -9.47 3.45
N GLY A 316 5.92 -8.98 2.72
CA GLY A 316 5.76 -9.30 1.30
C GLY A 316 6.94 -8.83 0.45
N GLY A 317 7.38 -7.57 0.64
CA GLY A 317 8.56 -7.04 -0.03
C GLY A 317 9.84 -7.81 0.32
N ALA A 318 10.03 -8.15 1.60
CA ALA A 318 11.16 -8.96 2.06
C ALA A 318 11.14 -10.37 1.43
N ASN A 319 9.98 -11.03 1.44
CA ASN A 319 9.78 -12.34 0.83
C ASN A 319 10.08 -12.31 -0.67
N GLY A 320 9.51 -11.36 -1.41
CA GLY A 320 9.77 -11.20 -2.84
C GLY A 320 11.27 -11.01 -3.16
N GLY A 321 11.97 -10.20 -2.35
CA GLY A 321 13.42 -10.01 -2.50
C GLY A 321 14.24 -11.27 -2.24
N LEU A 322 13.87 -12.03 -1.21
CA LEU A 322 14.51 -13.30 -0.89
C LEU A 322 14.30 -14.33 -2.00
N MET A 323 13.05 -14.45 -2.50
CA MET A 323 12.70 -15.36 -3.58
C MET A 323 13.45 -14.99 -4.86
N LEU A 324 13.45 -13.69 -5.24
CA LEU A 324 14.15 -13.22 -6.44
C LEU A 324 15.64 -13.53 -6.38
N THR A 325 16.27 -13.29 -5.23
CA THR A 325 17.73 -13.42 -5.08
C THR A 325 18.18 -14.89 -5.05
N ARG A 326 17.37 -15.79 -4.46
CA ARG A 326 17.76 -17.19 -4.27
C ARG A 326 17.22 -18.14 -5.34
N LEU A 327 16.00 -17.89 -5.84
CA LEU A 327 15.28 -18.85 -6.67
C LEU A 327 14.79 -18.26 -8.01
N GLY A 328 14.95 -16.94 -8.21
CA GLY A 328 14.59 -16.27 -9.45
C GLY A 328 13.12 -15.81 -9.55
N GLY A 329 12.75 -15.32 -10.73
CA GLY A 329 11.45 -14.68 -10.98
C GLY A 329 10.21 -15.54 -10.69
N PRO A 330 10.13 -16.79 -11.16
CA PRO A 330 8.97 -17.65 -10.91
C PRO A 330 8.67 -17.88 -9.42
N ALA A 331 9.71 -17.93 -8.58
CA ALA A 331 9.56 -18.15 -7.14
C ALA A 331 8.85 -16.97 -6.43
N ILE A 332 9.00 -15.75 -6.93
CA ILE A 332 8.29 -14.57 -6.37
C ILE A 332 6.78 -14.78 -6.51
N THR A 333 6.34 -15.06 -7.73
CA THR A 333 4.92 -15.16 -8.05
C THR A 333 4.28 -16.40 -7.44
N LEU A 334 5.02 -17.51 -7.38
CA LEU A 334 4.60 -18.74 -6.70
C LEU A 334 4.44 -18.50 -5.18
N SER A 335 5.38 -17.80 -4.53
CA SER A 335 5.26 -17.50 -3.10
C SER A 335 4.08 -16.57 -2.80
N ALA A 336 3.78 -15.61 -3.68
CA ALA A 336 2.59 -14.77 -3.58
C ALA A 336 1.29 -15.57 -3.76
N LEU A 337 1.27 -16.52 -4.70
CA LEU A 337 0.15 -17.46 -4.87
C LEU A 337 -0.10 -18.26 -3.59
N VAL A 338 0.94 -18.83 -2.98
CA VAL A 338 0.83 -19.59 -1.72
C VAL A 338 0.28 -18.70 -0.59
N LEU A 339 0.80 -17.47 -0.45
CA LEU A 339 0.30 -16.52 0.56
C LEU A 339 -1.15 -16.13 0.32
N ALA A 340 -1.58 -15.92 -0.93
CA ALA A 340 -2.97 -15.62 -1.26
C ALA A 340 -3.91 -16.78 -0.96
N LEU A 341 -3.50 -18.02 -1.29
CA LEU A 341 -4.26 -19.23 -0.94
C LEU A 341 -4.33 -19.46 0.58
N ALA A 342 -3.24 -19.22 1.30
CA ALA A 342 -3.22 -19.25 2.75
C ALA A 342 -4.18 -18.21 3.36
N GLY A 343 -4.23 -17.00 2.77
CA GLY A 343 -5.20 -15.96 3.12
C GLY A 343 -6.64 -16.38 2.88
N ALA A 344 -6.93 -17.01 1.74
CA ALA A 344 -8.26 -17.57 1.43
C ALA A 344 -8.67 -18.64 2.43
N ALA A 345 -7.79 -19.62 2.68
CA ALA A 345 -8.04 -20.69 3.64
C ALA A 345 -8.27 -20.14 5.05
N PHE A 346 -7.40 -19.24 5.52
CA PHE A 346 -7.57 -18.57 6.80
C PHE A 346 -8.92 -17.86 6.91
N TRP A 347 -9.30 -17.11 5.87
CA TRP A 347 -10.55 -16.36 5.85
C TRP A 347 -11.76 -17.29 5.94
N PHE A 348 -11.83 -18.33 5.10
CA PHE A 348 -12.97 -19.27 5.12
C PHE A 348 -13.07 -20.04 6.44
N LEU A 349 -11.97 -20.40 7.08
CA LEU A 349 -11.95 -21.07 8.37
C LEU A 349 -12.37 -20.15 9.52
N THR A 350 -12.18 -18.85 9.41
CA THR A 350 -12.47 -17.87 10.47
C THR A 350 -13.72 -17.04 10.21
N ALA A 351 -14.28 -17.04 9.01
CA ALA A 351 -15.42 -16.21 8.60
C ALA A 351 -16.66 -16.42 9.48
N GLY A 352 -16.85 -17.63 10.02
CA GLY A 352 -17.94 -17.92 10.97
C GLY A 352 -17.81 -17.18 12.31
N ARG A 353 -16.59 -16.76 12.70
CA ARG A 353 -16.32 -16.05 13.96
C ARG A 353 -16.47 -14.53 13.84
N VAL A 354 -16.59 -14.02 12.60
CA VAL A 354 -16.68 -12.59 12.27
C VAL A 354 -18.13 -12.18 11.94
N ARG A 355 -19.13 -12.96 12.35
CA ARG A 355 -20.54 -12.56 12.20
C ARG A 355 -20.82 -11.44 13.19
N PRO A 356 -21.42 -10.31 12.76
CA PRO A 356 -21.98 -9.33 13.68
C PRO A 356 -23.07 -10.07 14.50
N GLY A 357 -23.01 -9.93 15.85
CA GLY A 357 -24.04 -10.42 16.75
C GLY A 357 -25.31 -9.61 16.62
#